data_bf23a8c692873e46e883fbc0ac309c88
#
_entry.id   bf23a8c692873e46e883fbc0ac309c88
#
_cell.length_a   1.000
_cell.length_b   1.000
_cell.length_c   1.000
_cell.angle_alpha   90.00
_cell.angle_beta   90.00
_cell.angle_gamma   90.00
#
_symmetry.space_group_name_H-M   'P 1'
#
loop_
_entity.id
_entity.type
_entity.pdbx_description
1 polymer ?
#
loop_
_entity_poly.entity_id
_entity_poly.type
_entity_poly.pdbx_seq_one_letter_code
_entity_poly.pdbx_strand_id
1 'polypeptide(L)'
;MWKDELCKLNGELPQGERLSRSFFTRDGLTVAKELLGKVLVHETPIGTVRGIITEVESYMGVEDKGSHTYGGRRTERSEPMFHIGGTSYVYFTYGMYHCMNIATDVEDNPQAVLIRSVVPADKESEERMPDLRLEASLASIRKRKEAKDEEVTPSEVERKKKSLLKHLADGPGKLCIAMGVNKQQNDVDMVKSKTFYVTEGVEVLPAEIQAGKRIGIDYAEEAADYLWRFFM
;
A
#
# COMPACT_ATOMS: atom_id res chain seq x y z
N MET A 1 18.67 3.81 11.14
CA MET A 1 19.49 3.19 10.08
C MET A 1 18.90 3.41 8.68
N TRP A 2 17.74 2.88 8.30
CA TRP A 2 17.17 3.13 6.97
C TRP A 2 16.90 4.62 6.68
N LYS A 3 16.41 5.40 7.66
CA LYS A 3 16.24 6.86 7.52
C LYS A 3 17.58 7.58 7.33
N ASP A 4 18.64 7.09 7.96
CA ASP A 4 19.96 7.68 7.78
C ASP A 4 20.54 7.37 6.40
N GLU A 5 20.23 6.18 5.84
CA GLU A 5 20.59 5.82 4.48
C GLU A 5 19.87 6.73 3.48
N LEU A 6 18.55 6.90 3.60
CA LEU A 6 17.77 7.81 2.77
C LEU A 6 18.27 9.26 2.91
N CYS A 7 18.62 9.68 4.13
CA CYS A 7 19.18 11.00 4.39
C CYS A 7 20.56 11.20 3.71
N LYS A 8 21.44 10.19 3.70
CA LYS A 8 22.72 10.22 2.97
C LYS A 8 22.54 10.33 1.47
N LEU A 9 21.45 9.83 0.94
CA LEU A 9 21.08 9.94 -0.47
C LEU A 9 20.27 11.22 -0.78
N ASN A 10 20.21 12.19 0.14
CA ASN A 10 19.42 13.42 0.01
C ASN A 10 17.94 13.18 -0.32
N GLY A 11 17.38 12.08 0.18
CA GLY A 11 16.02 11.67 -0.13
C GLY A 11 15.82 11.08 -1.53
N GLU A 12 16.90 10.80 -2.25
CA GLU A 12 16.88 10.25 -3.63
C GLU A 12 17.31 8.80 -3.62
N LEU A 13 16.37 7.86 -3.45
CA LEU A 13 16.69 6.45 -3.55
C LEU A 13 16.84 6.05 -5.04
N PRO A 14 17.98 5.50 -5.47
CA PRO A 14 18.14 5.02 -6.84
C PRO A 14 17.12 3.92 -7.16
N GLN A 15 16.79 3.76 -8.44
CA GLN A 15 15.89 2.70 -8.85
C GLN A 15 16.58 1.34 -8.66
N GLY A 16 16.03 0.52 -7.75
CA GLY A 16 16.47 -0.83 -7.49
C GLY A 16 16.02 -1.83 -8.56
N GLU A 17 16.57 -3.03 -8.52
CA GLU A 17 16.12 -4.14 -9.35
C GLU A 17 14.68 -4.55 -8.97
N ARG A 18 13.91 -5.02 -9.95
CA ARG A 18 12.57 -5.54 -9.71
C ARG A 18 12.60 -6.81 -8.91
N LEU A 19 11.67 -6.95 -7.98
CA LEU A 19 11.49 -8.19 -7.25
C LEU A 19 11.00 -9.30 -8.19
N SER A 20 11.64 -10.45 -8.10
CA SER A 20 11.33 -11.62 -8.91
C SER A 20 10.09 -12.37 -8.37
N ARG A 21 9.56 -13.30 -9.19
CA ARG A 21 8.46 -14.17 -8.75
C ARG A 21 8.83 -14.97 -7.51
N SER A 22 10.05 -15.48 -7.41
CA SER A 22 10.52 -16.24 -6.26
C SER A 22 10.53 -15.45 -4.95
N PHE A 23 10.57 -14.13 -4.99
CA PHE A 23 10.38 -13.29 -3.80
C PHE A 23 8.96 -13.46 -3.24
N PHE A 24 7.95 -13.43 -4.10
CA PHE A 24 6.55 -13.42 -3.70
C PHE A 24 5.97 -14.82 -3.48
N THR A 25 6.53 -15.88 -4.10
CA THR A 25 6.05 -17.27 -3.96
C THR A 25 6.61 -17.94 -2.71
N ARG A 26 6.54 -17.24 -1.59
CA ARG A 26 6.97 -17.68 -0.26
C ARG A 26 5.88 -17.37 0.75
N ASP A 27 6.03 -17.91 1.94
CA ASP A 27 5.15 -17.68 3.09
C ASP A 27 4.88 -16.19 3.34
N GLY A 28 3.61 -15.83 3.55
CA GLY A 28 3.16 -14.45 3.66
C GLY A 28 3.77 -13.67 4.83
N LEU A 29 4.13 -14.33 5.95
CA LEU A 29 4.78 -13.66 7.08
C LEU A 29 6.25 -13.34 6.75
N THR A 30 6.91 -14.19 5.98
CA THR A 30 8.26 -13.95 5.48
C THR A 30 8.28 -12.79 4.50
N VAL A 31 7.40 -12.84 3.49
CA VAL A 31 7.29 -11.78 2.48
C VAL A 31 6.91 -10.45 3.13
N ALA A 32 6.00 -10.44 4.10
CA ALA A 32 5.59 -9.22 4.80
C ALA A 32 6.78 -8.50 5.46
N LYS A 33 7.62 -9.21 6.18
CA LYS A 33 8.80 -8.62 6.83
C LYS A 33 9.80 -8.09 5.81
N GLU A 34 10.05 -8.84 4.74
CA GLU A 34 11.02 -8.48 3.72
C GLU A 34 10.51 -7.41 2.73
N LEU A 35 9.20 -7.16 2.67
CA LEU A 35 8.63 -6.03 1.93
C LEU A 35 8.92 -4.68 2.60
N LEU A 36 9.22 -4.64 3.89
CA LEU A 36 9.66 -3.40 4.54
C LEU A 36 10.97 -2.92 3.91
N GLY A 37 11.03 -1.64 3.59
CA GLY A 37 12.17 -1.05 2.89
C GLY A 37 12.15 -1.18 1.37
N LYS A 38 11.34 -2.10 0.79
CA LYS A 38 11.16 -2.20 -0.67
C LYS A 38 10.38 -1.01 -1.21
N VAL A 39 10.49 -0.76 -2.50
CA VAL A 39 9.85 0.40 -3.15
C VAL A 39 8.70 -0.06 -4.02
N LEU A 40 7.49 0.36 -3.66
CA LEU A 40 6.31 0.28 -4.52
C LEU A 40 6.39 1.36 -5.59
N VAL A 41 6.27 0.98 -6.85
CA VAL A 41 6.36 1.88 -8.02
C VAL A 41 5.06 1.85 -8.81
N HIS A 42 4.54 3.01 -9.14
CA HIS A 42 3.37 3.16 -10.00
C HIS A 42 3.56 4.29 -11.01
N GLU A 43 3.43 3.95 -12.30
CA GLU A 43 3.37 4.92 -13.41
C GLU A 43 1.96 5.51 -13.46
N THR A 44 1.80 6.72 -12.97
CA THR A 44 0.53 7.45 -12.95
C THR A 44 0.41 8.41 -14.15
N PRO A 45 -0.78 8.93 -14.46
CA PRO A 45 -0.93 9.96 -15.51
C PRO A 45 -0.11 11.24 -15.26
N ILE A 46 0.28 11.53 -14.01
CA ILE A 46 1.11 12.69 -13.67
C ILE A 46 2.60 12.34 -13.50
N GLY A 47 2.97 11.13 -13.85
CA GLY A 47 4.34 10.61 -13.79
C GLY A 47 4.52 9.49 -12.77
N THR A 48 5.74 8.97 -12.67
CA THR A 48 6.09 7.88 -11.76
C THR A 48 5.98 8.32 -10.30
N VAL A 49 5.37 7.47 -9.47
CA VAL A 49 5.32 7.65 -8.01
C VAL A 49 6.00 6.43 -7.37
N ARG A 50 6.94 6.69 -6.47
CA ARG A 50 7.76 5.70 -5.79
C ARG A 50 7.62 5.84 -4.27
N GLY A 51 7.25 4.77 -3.58
CA GLY A 51 7.04 4.78 -2.13
C GLY A 51 7.79 3.66 -1.44
N ILE A 52 8.65 3.98 -0.46
CA ILE A 52 9.31 3.01 0.42
C ILE A 52 8.25 2.45 1.36
N ILE A 53 8.08 1.14 1.38
CA ILE A 53 7.11 0.44 2.23
C ILE A 53 7.60 0.47 3.68
N THR A 54 6.78 1.03 4.58
CA THR A 54 7.15 1.22 6.00
C THR A 54 6.24 0.46 6.97
N GLU A 55 5.06 0.01 6.52
CA GLU A 55 4.12 -0.76 7.33
C GLU A 55 3.32 -1.72 6.45
N VAL A 56 3.16 -2.95 6.93
CA VAL A 56 2.40 -4.01 6.25
C VAL A 56 1.62 -4.86 7.24
N GLU A 57 0.59 -5.59 6.75
CA GLU A 57 -0.07 -6.66 7.50
C GLU A 57 -0.12 -7.94 6.67
N SER A 58 0.16 -9.09 7.30
CA SER A 58 0.01 -10.39 6.64
C SER A 58 -1.35 -11.00 6.93
N TYR A 59 -1.95 -11.61 5.91
CA TYR A 59 -3.21 -12.34 5.94
C TYR A 59 -2.95 -13.75 5.40
N MET A 60 -3.10 -14.75 6.26
CA MET A 60 -2.57 -16.10 6.05
C MET A 60 -3.59 -17.09 5.44
N GLY A 61 -4.53 -16.58 4.67
CA GLY A 61 -5.42 -17.41 3.86
C GLY A 61 -6.54 -18.07 4.63
N VAL A 62 -6.77 -19.35 4.32
CA VAL A 62 -7.99 -20.08 4.71
C VAL A 62 -8.13 -20.35 6.20
N GLU A 63 -7.04 -20.38 6.95
CA GLU A 63 -7.05 -20.59 8.39
C GLU A 63 -7.07 -19.28 9.20
N ASP A 64 -6.88 -18.15 8.54
CA ASP A 64 -6.84 -16.85 9.18
C ASP A 64 -8.21 -16.19 9.23
N LYS A 65 -8.84 -16.11 10.41
CA LYS A 65 -10.15 -15.50 10.61
C LYS A 65 -10.21 -14.02 10.24
N GLY A 66 -9.05 -13.33 10.17
CA GLY A 66 -8.95 -11.95 9.65
C GLY A 66 -8.93 -11.86 8.13
N SER A 67 -8.69 -12.97 7.42
CA SER A 67 -8.58 -12.99 5.96
C SER A 67 -9.94 -13.00 5.27
N HIS A 68 -10.03 -12.37 4.10
CA HIS A 68 -11.21 -12.46 3.22
C HIS A 68 -11.45 -13.89 2.67
N THR A 69 -10.45 -14.74 2.74
CA THR A 69 -10.47 -16.11 2.25
C THR A 69 -10.62 -17.16 3.36
N TYR A 70 -10.88 -16.69 4.60
CA TYR A 70 -11.11 -17.58 5.74
C TYR A 70 -12.17 -18.66 5.42
N GLY A 71 -11.90 -19.89 5.86
CA GLY A 71 -12.76 -21.03 5.61
C GLY A 71 -12.83 -21.48 4.14
N GLY A 72 -11.88 -21.05 3.31
CA GLY A 72 -11.85 -21.37 1.88
C GLY A 72 -12.78 -20.49 1.03
N ARG A 73 -13.26 -19.38 1.57
CA ARG A 73 -14.18 -18.47 0.86
C ARG A 73 -13.49 -17.88 -0.37
N ARG A 74 -13.95 -18.28 -1.55
CA ARG A 74 -13.50 -17.77 -2.85
C ARG A 74 -14.63 -17.01 -3.53
N THR A 75 -14.43 -15.76 -3.84
CA THR A 75 -15.42 -14.85 -4.46
C THR A 75 -14.73 -14.06 -5.56
N GLU A 76 -15.49 -13.50 -6.51
CA GLU A 76 -14.96 -12.60 -7.54
C GLU A 76 -14.06 -11.49 -6.92
N ARG A 77 -14.44 -10.96 -5.77
CA ARG A 77 -13.65 -9.94 -5.06
C ARG A 77 -12.31 -10.48 -4.57
N SER A 78 -12.27 -11.67 -3.98
CA SER A 78 -11.07 -12.27 -3.37
C SER A 78 -10.25 -13.13 -4.34
N GLU A 79 -10.73 -13.31 -5.57
CA GLU A 79 -10.06 -14.14 -6.59
C GLU A 79 -8.57 -13.84 -6.76
N PRO A 80 -8.11 -12.56 -6.81
CA PRO A 80 -6.69 -12.27 -6.97
C PRO A 80 -5.79 -12.79 -5.84
N MET A 81 -6.36 -13.09 -4.66
CA MET A 81 -5.59 -13.71 -3.56
C MET A 81 -5.22 -15.17 -3.85
N PHE A 82 -6.00 -15.87 -4.70
CA PHE A 82 -5.73 -17.24 -5.11
C PHE A 82 -4.76 -17.34 -6.28
N HIS A 83 -4.41 -16.20 -6.92
CA HIS A 83 -3.42 -16.17 -7.99
C HIS A 83 -2.01 -16.26 -7.41
N ILE A 84 -1.06 -16.59 -8.28
CA ILE A 84 0.34 -16.74 -7.89
C ILE A 84 0.89 -15.49 -7.22
N GLY A 85 1.74 -15.67 -6.21
CA GLY A 85 2.39 -14.60 -5.47
C GLY A 85 2.99 -13.51 -6.37
N GLY A 86 2.82 -12.23 -6.00
CA GLY A 86 3.15 -11.07 -6.81
C GLY A 86 1.98 -10.56 -7.66
N THR A 87 0.78 -11.11 -7.51
CA THR A 87 -0.45 -10.54 -8.06
C THR A 87 -1.02 -9.51 -7.09
N SER A 88 -1.41 -8.33 -7.59
CA SER A 88 -2.03 -7.30 -6.74
C SER A 88 -3.49 -7.64 -6.46
N TYR A 89 -3.90 -7.41 -5.22
CA TYR A 89 -5.29 -7.49 -4.78
C TYR A 89 -5.73 -6.13 -4.24
N VAL A 90 -6.51 -5.40 -5.03
CA VAL A 90 -7.00 -4.07 -4.69
C VAL A 90 -8.51 -4.10 -4.55
N TYR A 91 -9.02 -3.77 -3.37
CA TYR A 91 -10.45 -3.76 -3.11
C TYR A 91 -10.94 -2.44 -2.53
N PHE A 92 -12.20 -2.13 -2.80
CA PHE A 92 -12.87 -0.95 -2.29
C PHE A 92 -13.48 -1.21 -0.92
N THR A 93 -13.27 -0.30 0.03
CA THR A 93 -13.71 -0.46 1.42
C THR A 93 -14.35 0.83 1.95
N TYR A 94 -15.26 0.69 2.92
CA TYR A 94 -16.00 1.79 3.57
C TYR A 94 -16.67 2.76 2.60
N GLY A 95 -16.95 2.37 1.35
CA GLY A 95 -17.56 3.25 0.35
C GLY A 95 -16.69 4.45 -0.08
N MET A 96 -15.40 4.50 0.29
CA MET A 96 -14.56 5.68 0.07
C MET A 96 -13.11 5.38 -0.34
N TYR A 97 -12.55 4.23 0.04
CA TYR A 97 -11.13 3.97 -0.08
C TYR A 97 -10.83 2.64 -0.77
N HIS A 98 -9.66 2.55 -1.35
CA HIS A 98 -9.08 1.29 -1.77
C HIS A 98 -8.05 0.81 -0.74
N CYS A 99 -7.90 -0.49 -0.61
CA CYS A 99 -6.81 -1.15 0.09
C CYS A 99 -6.04 -1.99 -0.92
N MET A 100 -4.72 -1.92 -0.90
CA MET A 100 -3.84 -2.64 -1.79
C MET A 100 -3.11 -3.74 -1.04
N ASN A 101 -3.20 -4.95 -1.58
CA ASN A 101 -2.45 -6.11 -1.10
C ASN A 101 -1.64 -6.72 -2.26
N ILE A 102 -0.65 -7.51 -1.91
CA ILE A 102 0.10 -8.35 -2.84
C ILE A 102 -0.13 -9.80 -2.41
N ALA A 103 -0.67 -10.63 -3.30
CA ALA A 103 -0.79 -12.07 -3.08
C ALA A 103 0.61 -12.68 -2.91
N THR A 104 0.72 -13.66 -2.02
CA THR A 104 1.96 -14.38 -1.75
C THR A 104 1.72 -15.89 -1.87
N ASP A 105 2.82 -16.65 -1.83
CA ASP A 105 2.79 -18.11 -1.96
C ASP A 105 2.42 -18.62 -3.36
N VAL A 106 2.22 -19.91 -3.50
CA VAL A 106 1.86 -20.55 -4.75
C VAL A 106 0.40 -20.32 -5.10
N GLU A 107 0.05 -20.58 -6.34
CA GLU A 107 -1.34 -20.50 -6.80
C GLU A 107 -2.26 -21.40 -5.95
N ASP A 108 -3.49 -20.94 -5.73
CA ASP A 108 -4.52 -21.55 -4.86
C ASP A 108 -4.21 -21.60 -3.36
N ASN A 109 -3.08 -21.02 -2.90
CA ASN A 109 -2.85 -20.76 -1.48
C ASN A 109 -3.04 -19.25 -1.18
N PRO A 110 -4.23 -18.81 -0.74
CA PRO A 110 -4.64 -17.40 -0.78
C PRO A 110 -4.09 -16.58 0.38
N GLN A 111 -2.78 -16.46 0.47
CA GLN A 111 -2.11 -15.55 1.37
C GLN A 111 -1.90 -14.20 0.70
N ALA A 112 -1.90 -13.11 1.47
CA ALA A 112 -1.62 -11.78 0.95
C ALA A 112 -1.01 -10.86 2.00
N VAL A 113 -0.25 -9.86 1.54
CA VAL A 113 0.31 -8.79 2.37
C VAL A 113 -0.36 -7.47 2.01
N LEU A 114 -1.07 -6.88 2.97
CA LEU A 114 -1.64 -5.53 2.86
C LEU A 114 -0.53 -4.49 3.05
N ILE A 115 -0.37 -3.60 2.10
CA ILE A 115 0.53 -2.44 2.23
C ILE A 115 -0.22 -1.32 2.95
N ARG A 116 0.29 -0.90 4.11
CA ARG A 116 -0.40 0.06 4.98
C ARG A 116 0.17 1.45 4.92
N SER A 117 1.48 1.56 4.81
CA SER A 117 2.15 2.85 4.79
C SER A 117 3.35 2.83 3.86
N VAL A 118 3.57 3.98 3.21
CA VAL A 118 4.79 4.27 2.46
C VAL A 118 5.28 5.69 2.75
N VAL A 119 6.57 5.91 2.55
CA VAL A 119 7.15 7.26 2.47
C VAL A 119 7.70 7.49 1.06
N PRO A 120 7.71 8.73 0.55
CA PRO A 120 8.29 9.02 -0.78
C PRO A 120 9.74 8.52 -0.86
N ALA A 121 10.11 7.94 -2.00
CA ALA A 121 11.45 7.42 -2.25
C ALA A 121 12.37 8.42 -2.98
N ASP A 122 11.80 9.50 -3.50
CA ASP A 122 12.49 10.55 -4.24
C ASP A 122 11.71 11.88 -4.19
N LYS A 123 12.35 12.97 -4.62
CA LYS A 123 11.75 14.32 -4.64
C LYS A 123 10.54 14.42 -5.55
N GLU A 124 10.57 13.73 -6.69
CA GLU A 124 9.43 13.72 -7.59
C GLU A 124 8.19 13.12 -6.92
N SER A 125 8.37 12.05 -6.14
CA SER A 125 7.30 11.42 -5.36
C SER A 125 6.86 12.28 -4.17
N GLU A 126 7.79 13.04 -3.53
CA GLU A 126 7.45 14.02 -2.50
C GLU A 126 6.53 15.13 -3.02
N GLU A 127 6.63 15.48 -4.29
CA GLU A 127 5.77 16.47 -4.94
C GLU A 127 4.46 15.84 -5.44
N ARG A 128 4.52 14.70 -6.11
CA ARG A 128 3.38 14.05 -6.77
C ARG A 128 2.37 13.44 -5.80
N MET A 129 2.83 12.78 -4.73
CA MET A 129 1.93 12.17 -3.75
C MET A 129 0.98 13.18 -3.07
N PRO A 130 1.44 14.36 -2.61
CA PRO A 130 0.55 15.41 -2.13
C PRO A 130 -0.45 15.91 -3.17
N ASP A 131 -0.04 16.02 -4.43
CA ASP A 131 -0.92 16.47 -5.52
C ASP A 131 -2.03 15.47 -5.80
N LEU A 132 -1.73 14.16 -5.88
CA LEU A 132 -2.73 13.09 -5.98
C LEU A 132 -3.72 13.12 -4.80
N ARG A 133 -3.21 13.29 -3.58
CA ARG A 133 -4.02 13.41 -2.37
C ARG A 133 -4.91 14.66 -2.36
N LEU A 134 -4.35 15.78 -2.82
CA LEU A 134 -5.05 17.06 -2.90
C LEU A 134 -6.20 16.98 -3.91
N GLU A 135 -5.92 16.49 -5.12
CA GLU A 135 -6.94 16.36 -6.18
C GLU A 135 -8.12 15.50 -5.74
N ALA A 136 -7.85 14.31 -5.16
CA ALA A 136 -8.91 13.45 -4.63
C ALA A 136 -9.73 14.14 -3.52
N SER A 137 -9.07 14.92 -2.67
CA SER A 137 -9.74 15.69 -1.60
C SER A 137 -10.56 16.85 -2.15
N LEU A 138 -10.02 17.59 -3.13
CA LEU A 138 -10.71 18.72 -3.76
C LEU A 138 -11.93 18.25 -4.56
N ALA A 139 -11.86 17.13 -5.25
CA ALA A 139 -13.00 16.55 -5.95
C ALA A 139 -14.20 16.35 -4.99
N SER A 140 -13.95 15.81 -3.80
CA SER A 140 -14.97 15.64 -2.77
C SER A 140 -15.49 16.97 -2.21
N ILE A 141 -14.58 17.96 -2.00
CA ILE A 141 -14.96 19.29 -1.50
C ILE A 141 -15.78 20.05 -2.56
N ARG A 142 -15.34 20.02 -3.82
CA ARG A 142 -16.05 20.66 -4.96
C ARG A 142 -17.48 20.13 -5.04
N LYS A 143 -17.68 18.82 -5.10
CA LYS A 143 -19.01 18.19 -5.15
C LYS A 143 -19.93 18.66 -4.01
N ARG A 144 -19.39 18.84 -2.79
CA ARG A 144 -20.16 19.32 -1.63
C ARG A 144 -20.49 20.80 -1.72
N LYS A 145 -19.58 21.62 -2.26
CA LYS A 145 -19.75 23.07 -2.41
C LYS A 145 -20.69 23.41 -3.58
N GLU A 146 -20.58 22.70 -4.69
CA GLU A 146 -21.54 22.81 -5.81
C GLU A 146 -22.98 22.62 -5.35
N ALA A 147 -23.23 21.69 -4.42
CA ALA A 147 -24.55 21.49 -3.83
C ALA A 147 -25.04 22.67 -2.98
N LYS A 148 -24.18 23.67 -2.70
CA LYS A 148 -24.45 24.88 -1.90
C LYS A 148 -24.23 26.17 -2.68
N ASP A 149 -23.92 26.07 -3.96
CA ASP A 149 -23.56 27.20 -4.83
C ASP A 149 -22.34 28.00 -4.32
N GLU A 150 -21.35 27.26 -3.75
CA GLU A 150 -20.10 27.81 -3.20
C GLU A 150 -18.90 27.36 -4.04
N GLU A 151 -17.86 28.22 -4.12
CA GLU A 151 -16.57 27.89 -4.75
C GLU A 151 -15.48 27.52 -3.72
N VAL A 152 -14.50 26.73 -4.14
CA VAL A 152 -13.33 26.40 -3.32
C VAL A 152 -12.32 27.54 -3.40
N THR A 153 -11.98 28.12 -2.25
CA THR A 153 -11.06 29.24 -2.17
C THR A 153 -9.58 28.80 -2.19
N PRO A 154 -8.65 29.65 -2.68
CA PRO A 154 -7.21 29.34 -2.62
C PRO A 154 -6.68 29.06 -1.20
N SER A 155 -7.22 29.75 -0.20
CA SER A 155 -6.85 29.55 1.21
C SER A 155 -7.28 28.16 1.74
N GLU A 156 -8.42 27.64 1.28
CA GLU A 156 -8.87 26.28 1.62
C GLU A 156 -7.97 25.23 0.97
N VAL A 157 -7.55 25.45 -0.27
CA VAL A 157 -6.60 24.57 -0.97
C VAL A 157 -5.29 24.48 -0.21
N GLU A 158 -4.70 25.62 0.13
CA GLU A 158 -3.42 25.66 0.85
C GLU A 158 -3.51 25.04 2.25
N ARG A 159 -4.57 25.33 2.99
CA ARG A 159 -4.82 24.70 4.30
C ARG A 159 -4.97 23.18 4.17
N LYS A 160 -5.66 22.72 3.11
CA LYS A 160 -5.83 21.28 2.85
C LYS A 160 -4.49 20.62 2.53
N LYS A 161 -3.68 21.24 1.66
CA LYS A 161 -2.35 20.74 1.31
C LYS A 161 -1.47 20.57 2.56
N LYS A 162 -1.38 21.57 3.42
CA LYS A 162 -0.64 21.50 4.70
C LYS A 162 -1.13 20.37 5.62
N SER A 163 -2.44 20.13 5.68
CA SER A 163 -3.01 19.05 6.47
C SER A 163 -2.66 17.68 5.91
N LEU A 164 -2.64 17.52 4.59
CA LEU A 164 -2.33 16.26 3.93
C LEU A 164 -0.86 15.84 4.10
N LEU A 165 0.07 16.79 4.12
CA LEU A 165 1.50 16.52 4.32
C LEU A 165 1.81 15.86 5.67
N LYS A 166 1.03 16.13 6.71
CA LYS A 166 1.21 15.51 8.03
C LYS A 166 0.90 14.01 8.05
N HIS A 167 0.03 13.56 7.13
CA HIS A 167 -0.49 12.21 7.06
C HIS A 167 -0.60 11.78 5.60
N LEU A 168 0.53 11.79 4.89
CA LEU A 168 0.55 11.66 3.44
C LEU A 168 0.09 10.27 2.97
N ALA A 169 0.70 9.21 3.50
CA ALA A 169 0.44 7.84 3.10
C ALA A 169 0.54 6.85 4.30
N ASP A 170 0.21 7.32 5.50
CA ASP A 170 0.19 6.58 6.76
C ASP A 170 -1.18 5.94 7.01
N GLY A 171 -1.51 4.94 6.25
CA GLY A 171 -2.74 4.15 6.29
C GLY A 171 -3.18 3.71 4.91
N PRO A 172 -3.79 2.52 4.76
CA PRO A 172 -3.99 1.85 3.47
C PRO A 172 -4.81 2.69 2.47
N GLY A 173 -5.88 3.34 2.92
CA GLY A 173 -6.67 4.21 2.06
C GLY A 173 -5.93 5.49 1.62
N LYS A 174 -5.15 6.08 2.53
CA LYS A 174 -4.33 7.26 2.22
C LYS A 174 -3.21 6.90 1.25
N LEU A 175 -2.56 5.76 1.46
CA LEU A 175 -1.54 5.21 0.58
C LEU A 175 -2.07 5.02 -0.83
N CYS A 176 -3.22 4.35 -0.99
CA CYS A 176 -3.79 4.12 -2.31
C CYS A 176 -4.03 5.43 -3.07
N ILE A 177 -4.54 6.46 -2.41
CA ILE A 177 -4.71 7.77 -3.05
C ILE A 177 -3.35 8.40 -3.39
N ALA A 178 -2.38 8.41 -2.45
CA ALA A 178 -1.06 9.00 -2.65
C ALA A 178 -0.27 8.31 -3.77
N MET A 179 -0.45 7.01 -3.94
CA MET A 179 0.17 6.21 -4.99
C MET A 179 -0.65 6.16 -6.30
N GLY A 180 -1.83 6.79 -6.35
CA GLY A 180 -2.73 6.71 -7.49
C GLY A 180 -3.36 5.33 -7.72
N VAL A 181 -3.35 4.47 -6.70
CA VAL A 181 -3.86 3.08 -6.79
C VAL A 181 -5.38 3.06 -6.63
N ASN A 182 -6.04 2.40 -7.55
CA ASN A 182 -7.50 2.20 -7.57
C ASN A 182 -7.85 0.82 -8.16
N LYS A 183 -9.11 0.59 -8.53
CA LYS A 183 -9.59 -0.68 -9.08
C LYS A 183 -8.81 -1.14 -10.33
N GLN A 184 -8.21 -0.24 -11.10
CA GLN A 184 -7.44 -0.59 -12.31
C GLN A 184 -6.15 -1.35 -11.99
N GLN A 185 -5.63 -1.21 -10.76
CA GLN A 185 -4.47 -1.95 -10.29
C GLN A 185 -4.86 -3.26 -9.58
N ASN A 186 -6.14 -3.66 -9.61
CA ASN A 186 -6.53 -4.99 -9.12
C ASN A 186 -6.17 -6.07 -10.14
N ASP A 187 -5.72 -7.21 -9.66
CA ASP A 187 -5.38 -8.39 -10.48
C ASP A 187 -4.26 -8.14 -11.51
N VAL A 188 -3.30 -7.30 -11.14
CA VAL A 188 -2.11 -7.04 -11.95
C VAL A 188 -0.97 -7.98 -11.54
N ASP A 189 -0.39 -8.69 -12.49
CA ASP A 189 0.89 -9.40 -12.30
C ASP A 189 2.03 -8.38 -12.15
N MET A 190 2.37 -8.03 -10.91
CA MET A 190 3.36 -7.00 -10.58
C MET A 190 4.80 -7.39 -10.98
N VAL A 191 5.07 -8.68 -11.22
CA VAL A 191 6.37 -9.15 -11.70
C VAL A 191 6.56 -8.82 -13.19
N LYS A 192 5.48 -8.86 -13.98
CA LYS A 192 5.50 -8.60 -15.44
C LYS A 192 5.07 -7.19 -15.82
N SER A 193 4.26 -6.53 -14.99
CA SER A 193 3.73 -5.20 -15.27
C SER A 193 4.85 -4.18 -15.46
N LYS A 194 4.70 -3.31 -16.45
CA LYS A 194 5.63 -2.20 -16.69
C LYS A 194 5.29 -0.94 -15.90
N THR A 195 4.06 -0.88 -15.36
CA THR A 195 3.51 0.34 -14.76
C THR A 195 3.23 0.23 -13.27
N PHE A 196 3.15 -1.01 -12.72
CA PHE A 196 2.84 -1.22 -11.32
C PHE A 196 3.61 -2.43 -10.80
N TYR A 197 4.61 -2.20 -9.94
CA TYR A 197 5.57 -3.22 -9.51
C TYR A 197 6.29 -2.83 -8.22
N VAL A 198 7.10 -3.76 -7.68
CA VAL A 198 7.96 -3.53 -6.52
C VAL A 198 9.42 -3.73 -6.93
N THR A 199 10.30 -2.88 -6.39
CA THR A 199 11.76 -2.98 -6.56
C THR A 199 12.47 -3.15 -5.23
N GLU A 200 13.73 -3.53 -5.27
CA GLU A 200 14.66 -3.36 -4.16
C GLU A 200 14.66 -1.89 -3.71
N GLY A 201 15.00 -1.68 -2.45
CA GLY A 201 15.00 -0.37 -1.83
C GLY A 201 16.08 -0.26 -0.75
N VAL A 202 15.72 0.24 0.43
CA VAL A 202 16.63 0.31 1.58
C VAL A 202 16.68 -1.03 2.32
N GLU A 203 17.83 -1.38 2.82
CA GLU A 203 17.98 -2.53 3.72
C GLU A 203 17.36 -2.23 5.08
N VAL A 204 16.55 -3.16 5.58
CA VAL A 204 15.95 -3.09 6.92
C VAL A 204 16.45 -4.30 7.73
N LEU A 205 17.17 -4.02 8.79
CA LEU A 205 17.66 -5.08 9.64
C LEU A 205 16.54 -5.70 10.49
N PRO A 206 16.56 -7.00 10.78
CA PRO A 206 15.53 -7.64 11.59
C PRO A 206 15.26 -6.95 12.93
N ALA A 207 16.27 -6.35 13.54
CA ALA A 207 16.16 -5.60 14.79
C ALA A 207 15.43 -4.25 14.65
N GLU A 208 15.23 -3.74 13.44
CA GLU A 208 14.49 -2.52 13.17
C GLU A 208 13.00 -2.78 12.92
N ILE A 209 12.62 -4.06 12.72
CA ILE A 209 11.24 -4.46 12.46
C ILE A 209 10.51 -4.63 13.79
N GLN A 210 9.45 -3.87 13.96
CA GLN A 210 8.50 -4.03 15.04
C GLN A 210 7.31 -4.86 14.60
N ALA A 211 6.71 -5.60 15.54
CA ALA A 211 5.51 -6.38 15.29
C ALA A 211 4.38 -5.92 16.21
N GLY A 212 3.15 -5.90 15.69
CA GLY A 212 1.95 -5.52 16.43
C GLY A 212 0.71 -6.25 15.92
N LYS A 213 -0.40 -6.04 16.61
CA LYS A 213 -1.69 -6.55 16.17
C LYS A 213 -2.13 -5.86 14.87
N ARG A 214 -2.83 -6.58 14.02
CA ARG A 214 -3.47 -6.03 12.82
C ARG A 214 -4.59 -5.07 13.20
N ILE A 215 -4.92 -4.14 12.32
CA ILE A 215 -5.87 -3.06 12.61
C ILE A 215 -7.20 -3.30 11.86
N GLY A 216 -8.31 -3.20 12.60
CA GLY A 216 -9.66 -3.26 12.01
C GLY A 216 -10.16 -4.68 11.75
N ILE A 217 -9.63 -5.66 12.48
CA ILE A 217 -10.05 -7.07 12.45
C ILE A 217 -10.50 -7.59 13.81
N ASP A 218 -11.08 -6.72 14.65
CA ASP A 218 -11.53 -7.08 16.00
C ASP A 218 -12.56 -8.24 16.02
N TYR A 219 -13.22 -8.46 14.88
CA TYR A 219 -14.14 -9.58 14.68
C TYR A 219 -13.46 -10.95 14.50
N ALA A 220 -12.15 -10.98 14.33
CA ALA A 220 -11.41 -12.18 13.92
C ALA A 220 -11.02 -13.10 15.09
N GLU A 221 -11.70 -13.00 16.22
CA GLU A 221 -11.46 -13.81 17.43
C GLU A 221 -9.96 -13.84 17.82
N GLU A 222 -9.37 -15.03 18.02
CA GLU A 222 -7.95 -15.19 18.38
C GLU A 222 -6.99 -14.61 17.32
N ALA A 223 -7.42 -14.56 16.06
CA ALA A 223 -6.60 -14.01 14.99
C ALA A 223 -6.41 -12.48 15.10
N ALA A 224 -7.28 -11.78 15.84
CA ALA A 224 -7.10 -10.37 16.16
C ALA A 224 -5.87 -10.11 17.05
N ASP A 225 -5.44 -11.12 17.81
CA ASP A 225 -4.31 -11.02 18.73
C ASP A 225 -2.96 -11.36 18.08
N TYR A 226 -2.96 -11.91 16.85
CA TYR A 226 -1.72 -12.26 16.17
C TYR A 226 -0.91 -11.01 15.80
N LEU A 227 0.42 -11.04 16.08
CA LEU A 227 1.35 -9.94 15.80
C LEU A 227 1.81 -9.97 14.34
N TRP A 228 0.86 -9.94 13.41
CA TRP A 228 1.08 -10.05 11.96
C TRP A 228 1.04 -8.69 11.24
N ARG A 229 1.18 -7.60 11.97
CA ARG A 229 1.46 -6.26 11.44
C ARG A 229 2.90 -5.92 11.75
N PHE A 230 3.67 -5.60 10.69
CA PHE A 230 5.08 -5.29 10.78
C PHE A 230 5.32 -3.86 10.30
N PHE A 231 6.22 -3.14 11.00
CA PHE A 231 6.54 -1.75 10.70
C PHE A 231 7.95 -1.38 11.18
N MET A 232 8.51 -0.28 10.64
CA MET A 232 9.85 0.20 10.95
C MET A 232 9.88 1.70 11.30
#